data_b4cbac2a4ccb05df35ee2168c7d5020b
#
_entry.id   b4cbac2a4ccb05df35ee2168c7d5020b
#
_cell.length_a   1.000
_cell.length_b   1.000
_cell.length_c   1.000
_cell.angle_alpha   90.00
_cell.angle_beta   90.00
_cell.angle_gamma   90.00
#
_symmetry.space_group_name_H-M   'P 1'
#
loop_
_entity.id
_entity.type
_entity.pdbx_description
1 polymer ?
#
loop_
_entity_poly.entity_id
_entity_poly.type
_entity_poly.pdbx_seq_one_letter_code
_entity_poly.pdbx_strand_id
1 'polypeptide(L)'
;MAREKLKGKAYQKELLALQVELCKLQAWVKHEGLKVVILFEGRDGAGKGGTIKAITERVSPRVFRVVALPAPSDREKTQMFVQRYIAQLPAAGEIVIFDRSWYNRAGVEYVLGFCTPKQRDRFLEVVPGFEKALLESGILLLKYWLEVSNEEQGKRFQARIDDPLRQWKLSKTDLPSRTKWYEYSRARDAMFAATDTRQCPWYVVPSDDKKRARLNVLHHILKQIPYGRVPREKVKLPDRSKKNAYDDRASLKGRRFVPAKY
;
A
#
# COMPACT_ATOMS: atom_id res chain seq x y z
N MET A 1 -1.34 -22.72 20.21
CA MET A 1 -2.59 -22.18 20.79
C MET A 1 -3.27 -21.29 19.77
N ALA A 2 -4.52 -21.58 19.38
CA ALA A 2 -5.30 -20.73 18.48
C ALA A 2 -5.58 -19.39 19.19
N ARG A 3 -5.10 -18.29 18.65
CA ARG A 3 -5.36 -16.96 19.23
C ARG A 3 -6.84 -16.62 19.08
N GLU A 4 -7.48 -16.16 20.17
CA GLU A 4 -8.87 -15.72 20.18
C GLU A 4 -9.15 -14.69 19.06
N LYS A 5 -10.32 -14.82 18.42
CA LYS A 5 -10.72 -13.97 17.28
C LYS A 5 -10.90 -12.52 17.74
N LEU A 6 -10.22 -11.57 17.11
CA LEU A 6 -10.30 -10.15 17.48
C LEU A 6 -11.69 -9.59 17.19
N LYS A 7 -12.43 -9.19 18.26
CA LYS A 7 -13.80 -8.65 18.19
C LYS A 7 -13.83 -7.33 17.42
N GLY A 8 -14.93 -7.05 16.72
CA GLY A 8 -15.05 -5.87 15.85
C GLY A 8 -14.78 -4.54 16.56
N LYS A 9 -15.40 -4.32 17.74
CA LYS A 9 -15.23 -3.09 18.54
C LYS A 9 -13.77 -2.89 19.00
N ALA A 10 -13.11 -3.97 19.48
CA ALA A 10 -11.71 -3.91 19.89
C ALA A 10 -10.79 -3.57 18.70
N TYR A 11 -11.01 -4.21 17.54
CA TYR A 11 -10.29 -3.89 16.32
C TYR A 11 -10.43 -2.42 15.92
N GLN A 12 -11.65 -1.87 15.94
CA GLN A 12 -11.88 -0.47 15.56
C GLN A 12 -11.19 0.51 16.52
N LYS A 13 -11.21 0.22 17.83
CA LYS A 13 -10.51 1.04 18.83
C LYS A 13 -9.00 1.09 18.56
N GLU A 14 -8.38 -0.07 18.38
CA GLU A 14 -6.93 -0.16 18.11
C GLU A 14 -6.57 0.48 16.76
N LEU A 15 -7.38 0.23 15.73
CA LEU A 15 -7.17 0.83 14.41
C LEU A 15 -7.20 2.36 14.48
N LEU A 16 -8.19 2.93 15.17
CA LEU A 16 -8.30 4.38 15.32
C LEU A 16 -7.10 4.96 16.05
N ALA A 17 -6.63 4.32 17.12
CA ALA A 17 -5.44 4.75 17.84
C ALA A 17 -4.21 4.79 16.93
N LEU A 18 -3.97 3.74 16.13
CA LEU A 18 -2.86 3.69 15.18
C LEU A 18 -3.02 4.71 14.03
N GLN A 19 -4.25 4.97 13.58
CA GLN A 19 -4.51 6.00 12.57
C GLN A 19 -4.23 7.42 13.09
N VAL A 20 -4.49 7.70 14.37
CA VAL A 20 -4.07 8.95 15.02
C VAL A 20 -2.55 9.10 15.00
N GLU A 21 -1.81 8.03 15.30
CA GLU A 21 -0.35 8.04 15.23
C GLU A 21 0.15 8.23 13.78
N LEU A 22 -0.51 7.64 12.77
CA LEU A 22 -0.19 7.91 11.36
C LEU A 22 -0.39 9.38 10.97
N CYS A 23 -1.39 10.07 11.55
CA CYS A 23 -1.54 11.52 11.34
C CYS A 23 -0.39 12.32 11.94
N LYS A 24 0.18 11.88 13.08
CA LYS A 24 1.39 12.50 13.66
C LYS A 24 2.62 12.23 12.78
N LEU A 25 2.79 10.98 12.35
CA LEU A 25 3.83 10.61 11.40
C LEU A 25 3.75 11.45 10.11
N GLN A 26 2.55 11.63 9.57
CA GLN A 26 2.33 12.50 8.40
C GLN A 26 2.84 13.92 8.61
N ALA A 27 2.51 14.52 9.77
CA ALA A 27 2.98 15.86 10.08
C ALA A 27 4.51 15.92 10.17
N TRP A 28 5.12 14.91 10.78
CA TRP A 28 6.56 14.77 10.90
C TRP A 28 7.26 14.60 9.55
N VAL A 29 6.77 13.70 8.70
CA VAL A 29 7.31 13.47 7.35
C VAL A 29 7.33 14.76 6.54
N LYS A 30 6.25 15.56 6.61
CA LYS A 30 6.21 16.88 5.98
C LYS A 30 7.21 17.86 6.58
N HIS A 31 7.33 17.87 7.91
CA HIS A 31 8.20 18.80 8.62
C HIS A 31 9.68 18.56 8.32
N GLU A 32 10.10 17.30 8.38
CA GLU A 32 11.47 16.86 8.16
C GLU A 32 11.82 16.66 6.67
N GLY A 33 10.84 16.75 5.78
CA GLY A 33 11.07 16.48 4.36
C GLY A 33 11.47 15.03 4.07
N LEU A 34 11.04 14.06 4.89
CA LEU A 34 11.37 12.65 4.70
C LEU A 34 10.80 12.13 3.38
N LYS A 35 11.54 11.22 2.75
CA LYS A 35 11.12 10.48 1.56
C LYS A 35 10.94 9.02 1.94
N VAL A 36 9.72 8.50 1.84
CA VAL A 36 9.42 7.13 2.27
C VAL A 36 8.77 6.34 1.16
N VAL A 37 9.25 5.12 0.94
CA VAL A 37 8.66 4.14 0.03
C VAL A 37 8.25 2.91 0.82
N ILE A 38 7.01 2.46 0.64
CA ILE A 38 6.49 1.24 1.26
C ILE A 38 5.99 0.31 0.16
N LEU A 39 6.57 -0.88 0.06
CA LEU A 39 6.16 -1.89 -0.89
C LEU A 39 5.23 -2.89 -0.23
N PHE A 40 4.09 -3.14 -0.86
CA PHE A 40 3.19 -4.23 -0.49
C PHE A 40 3.18 -5.29 -1.58
N GLU A 41 3.82 -6.41 -1.28
CA GLU A 41 3.83 -7.61 -2.08
C GLU A 41 3.12 -8.77 -1.38
N GLY A 42 2.95 -9.86 -2.07
CA GLY A 42 2.29 -11.05 -1.53
C GLY A 42 1.31 -11.67 -2.50
N ARG A 43 0.81 -12.82 -2.14
CA ARG A 43 -0.12 -13.61 -2.97
C ARG A 43 -1.40 -12.87 -3.27
N ASP A 44 -2.05 -13.26 -4.35
CA ASP A 44 -3.41 -12.80 -4.62
C ASP A 44 -4.34 -13.27 -3.50
N GLY A 45 -5.27 -12.40 -3.11
CA GLY A 45 -6.11 -12.67 -1.94
C GLY A 45 -5.45 -12.39 -0.58
N ALA A 46 -4.15 -12.11 -0.47
CA ALA A 46 -3.47 -11.88 0.81
C ALA A 46 -3.97 -10.65 1.60
N GLY A 47 -4.60 -9.67 0.94
CA GLY A 47 -5.22 -8.54 1.63
C GLY A 47 -4.45 -7.22 1.53
N LYS A 48 -3.54 -7.09 0.56
CA LYS A 48 -2.74 -5.87 0.29
C LYS A 48 -3.60 -4.60 0.26
N GLY A 49 -4.54 -4.48 -0.66
CA GLY A 49 -5.38 -3.28 -0.79
C GLY A 49 -6.20 -2.96 0.45
N GLY A 50 -6.62 -3.96 1.26
CA GLY A 50 -7.31 -3.71 2.54
C GLY A 50 -6.37 -3.18 3.63
N THR A 51 -5.10 -3.53 3.59
CA THR A 51 -4.06 -3.02 4.50
C THR A 51 -3.69 -1.58 4.10
N ILE A 52 -3.48 -1.35 2.81
CA ILE A 52 -3.22 0.00 2.25
C ILE A 52 -4.38 0.94 2.59
N LYS A 53 -5.63 0.51 2.40
CA LYS A 53 -6.81 1.31 2.79
C LYS A 53 -6.79 1.67 4.28
N ALA A 54 -6.46 0.71 5.17
CA ALA A 54 -6.41 0.98 6.61
C ALA A 54 -5.34 2.02 6.98
N ILE A 55 -4.23 2.08 6.24
CA ILE A 55 -3.18 3.09 6.39
C ILE A 55 -3.67 4.45 5.89
N THR A 56 -4.29 4.49 4.71
CA THR A 56 -4.56 5.75 3.98
C THR A 56 -5.90 6.39 4.31
N GLU A 57 -6.78 5.72 5.04
CA GLU A 57 -8.18 6.14 5.28
C GLU A 57 -8.31 7.51 5.96
N ARG A 58 -7.34 7.89 6.82
CA ARG A 58 -7.42 9.11 7.63
C ARG A 58 -6.24 10.07 7.47
N VAL A 59 -5.40 9.82 6.49
CA VAL A 59 -4.24 10.67 6.17
C VAL A 59 -4.45 11.39 4.84
N SER A 60 -3.67 12.44 4.61
CA SER A 60 -3.78 13.23 3.38
C SER A 60 -3.23 12.45 2.17
N PRO A 61 -3.98 12.34 1.08
CA PRO A 61 -3.50 11.73 -0.17
C PRO A 61 -2.38 12.55 -0.84
N ARG A 62 -2.15 13.80 -0.40
CA ARG A 62 -1.02 14.62 -0.86
C ARG A 62 0.30 14.22 -0.20
N VAL A 63 0.24 13.51 0.93
CA VAL A 63 1.42 13.00 1.65
C VAL A 63 1.54 11.49 1.49
N PHE A 64 0.44 10.77 1.67
CA PHE A 64 0.37 9.32 1.46
C PHE A 64 -0.19 9.03 0.06
N ARG A 65 0.68 8.82 -0.89
CA ARG A 65 0.30 8.53 -2.28
C ARG A 65 0.35 7.03 -2.55
N VAL A 66 -0.75 6.47 -3.03
CA VAL A 66 -0.82 5.06 -3.43
C VAL A 66 -0.55 4.94 -4.92
N VAL A 67 0.36 4.03 -5.26
CA VAL A 67 0.74 3.72 -6.64
C VAL A 67 0.40 2.27 -6.94
N ALA A 68 -0.50 2.04 -7.89
CA ALA A 68 -0.87 0.75 -8.43
C ALA A 68 -0.74 0.82 -9.95
N LEU A 69 0.43 0.47 -10.48
CA LEU A 69 0.68 0.58 -11.92
C LEU A 69 -0.07 -0.52 -12.68
N PRO A 70 -0.71 -0.20 -13.82
CA PRO A 70 -1.32 -1.18 -14.69
C PRO A 70 -0.25 -2.05 -15.38
N ALA A 71 -0.67 -3.01 -16.20
CA ALA A 71 0.25 -3.73 -17.08
C ALA A 71 1.08 -2.75 -17.92
N PRO A 72 2.38 -3.04 -18.16
CA PRO A 72 3.23 -2.14 -18.94
C PRO A 72 2.66 -1.90 -20.34
N SER A 73 2.66 -0.64 -20.79
CA SER A 73 2.41 -0.28 -22.19
C SER A 73 3.50 -0.85 -23.12
N ASP A 74 3.23 -0.90 -24.42
CA ASP A 74 4.23 -1.41 -25.37
C ASP A 74 5.53 -0.59 -25.35
N ARG A 75 5.43 0.72 -25.13
CA ARG A 75 6.61 1.57 -24.93
C ARG A 75 7.37 1.17 -23.66
N GLU A 76 6.68 0.98 -22.53
CA GLU A 76 7.32 0.61 -21.26
C GLU A 76 7.98 -0.75 -21.29
N LYS A 77 7.48 -1.69 -22.10
CA LYS A 77 8.11 -3.02 -22.31
C LYS A 77 9.50 -2.94 -22.94
N THR A 78 9.79 -1.88 -23.69
CA THR A 78 11.08 -1.64 -24.33
C THR A 78 12.04 -0.79 -23.50
N GLN A 79 11.56 -0.21 -22.38
CA GLN A 79 12.35 0.62 -21.48
C GLN A 79 13.06 -0.23 -20.42
N MET A 80 13.98 0.40 -19.68
CA MET A 80 14.54 -0.23 -18.48
C MET A 80 13.41 -0.56 -17.50
N PHE A 81 13.34 -1.80 -17.03
CA PHE A 81 12.18 -2.31 -16.28
C PHE A 81 11.77 -1.46 -15.09
N VAL A 82 12.73 -0.94 -14.32
CA VAL A 82 12.44 -0.13 -13.13
C VAL A 82 12.06 1.32 -13.46
N GLN A 83 12.22 1.78 -14.70
CA GLN A 83 12.02 3.17 -15.09
C GLN A 83 10.60 3.68 -14.78
N ARG A 84 9.58 2.87 -15.01
CA ARG A 84 8.19 3.23 -14.69
C ARG A 84 7.92 3.42 -13.21
N TYR A 85 8.69 2.76 -12.35
CA TYR A 85 8.60 2.90 -10.89
C TYR A 85 9.41 4.08 -10.38
N ILE A 86 10.55 4.39 -11.00
CA ILE A 86 11.38 5.54 -10.66
C ILE A 86 10.59 6.84 -10.77
N ALA A 87 9.76 6.99 -11.81
CA ALA A 87 8.90 8.14 -12.01
C ALA A 87 7.85 8.35 -10.89
N GLN A 88 7.64 7.34 -10.05
CA GLN A 88 6.68 7.35 -8.95
C GLN A 88 7.32 7.54 -7.57
N LEU A 89 8.64 7.66 -7.49
CA LEU A 89 9.33 7.82 -6.21
C LEU A 89 8.93 9.12 -5.50
N PRO A 90 9.08 9.18 -4.17
CA PRO A 90 8.64 10.32 -3.37
C PRO A 90 9.54 11.54 -3.54
N ALA A 91 8.93 12.72 -3.57
CA ALA A 91 9.58 13.97 -3.22
C ALA A 91 9.72 14.11 -1.69
N ALA A 92 10.44 15.14 -1.24
CA ALA A 92 10.54 15.49 0.17
C ALA A 92 9.15 15.73 0.79
N GLY A 93 8.88 15.10 1.93
CA GLY A 93 7.59 15.18 2.60
C GLY A 93 6.52 14.21 2.11
N GLU A 94 6.88 13.21 1.30
CA GLU A 94 5.96 12.23 0.75
C GLU A 94 6.23 10.80 1.24
N ILE A 95 5.15 10.03 1.39
CA ILE A 95 5.15 8.57 1.59
C ILE A 95 4.46 7.95 0.37
N VAL A 96 5.20 7.19 -0.41
CA VAL A 96 4.66 6.46 -1.56
C VAL A 96 4.45 5.00 -1.19
N ILE A 97 3.22 4.53 -1.33
CA ILE A 97 2.83 3.14 -1.07
C ILE A 97 2.59 2.45 -2.41
N PHE A 98 3.38 1.45 -2.72
CA PHE A 98 3.18 0.62 -3.91
C PHE A 98 2.27 -0.58 -3.58
N ASP A 99 1.10 -0.67 -4.24
CA ASP A 99 0.30 -1.91 -4.31
C ASP A 99 0.81 -2.73 -5.48
N ARG A 100 1.71 -3.67 -5.21
CA ARG A 100 2.64 -4.31 -6.15
C ARG A 100 3.71 -3.31 -6.66
N SER A 101 4.89 -3.81 -6.89
CA SER A 101 6.07 -3.01 -7.19
C SER A 101 6.89 -3.59 -8.34
N TRP A 102 8.15 -3.17 -8.44
CA TRP A 102 9.12 -3.78 -9.33
C TRP A 102 9.31 -5.30 -9.09
N TYR A 103 8.91 -5.80 -7.94
CA TYR A 103 8.94 -7.23 -7.65
C TYR A 103 7.90 -8.05 -8.42
N ASN A 104 7.00 -7.43 -9.17
CA ASN A 104 6.17 -8.12 -10.17
C ASN A 104 7.02 -9.00 -11.11
N ARG A 105 8.24 -8.55 -11.46
CA ARG A 105 9.20 -9.30 -12.31
C ARG A 105 9.60 -10.62 -11.69
N ALA A 106 9.85 -10.65 -10.38
CA ALA A 106 10.22 -11.88 -9.66
C ALA A 106 9.02 -12.78 -9.33
N GLY A 107 7.81 -12.20 -9.25
CA GLY A 107 6.56 -12.87 -8.87
C GLY A 107 5.66 -13.15 -10.06
N VAL A 108 4.60 -12.35 -10.18
CA VAL A 108 3.50 -12.59 -11.13
C VAL A 108 3.97 -12.66 -12.59
N GLU A 109 4.91 -11.81 -13.00
CA GLU A 109 5.37 -11.81 -14.40
C GLU A 109 6.12 -13.10 -14.75
N TYR A 110 6.95 -13.58 -13.84
CA TYR A 110 7.69 -14.82 -14.03
C TYR A 110 6.78 -16.05 -14.00
N VAL A 111 5.92 -16.15 -12.97
CA VAL A 111 5.05 -17.32 -12.77
C VAL A 111 4.01 -17.47 -13.88
N LEU A 112 3.51 -16.36 -14.40
CA LEU A 112 2.50 -16.36 -15.48
C LEU A 112 3.12 -16.28 -16.89
N GLY A 113 4.45 -16.26 -17.01
CA GLY A 113 5.14 -16.27 -18.29
C GLY A 113 5.15 -14.93 -19.02
N PHE A 114 4.95 -13.82 -18.30
CA PHE A 114 5.03 -12.46 -18.88
C PHE A 114 6.46 -11.95 -19.01
N CYS A 115 7.42 -12.65 -18.40
CA CYS A 115 8.85 -12.44 -18.62
C CYS A 115 9.57 -13.79 -18.73
N THR A 116 10.73 -13.77 -19.37
CA THR A 116 11.59 -14.96 -19.50
C THR A 116 12.34 -15.24 -18.18
N PRO A 117 12.81 -16.49 -17.95
CA PRO A 117 13.68 -16.80 -16.81
C PRO A 117 14.93 -15.89 -16.76
N LYS A 118 15.56 -15.66 -17.90
CA LYS A 118 16.75 -14.78 -18.02
C LYS A 118 16.44 -13.34 -17.56
N GLN A 119 15.27 -12.81 -17.91
CA GLN A 119 14.85 -11.47 -17.47
C GLN A 119 14.60 -11.41 -15.97
N ARG A 120 14.00 -12.44 -15.39
CA ARG A 120 13.79 -12.56 -13.95
C ARG A 120 15.12 -12.68 -13.21
N ASP A 121 16.04 -13.53 -13.66
CA ASP A 121 17.33 -13.74 -13.02
C ASP A 121 18.15 -12.44 -13.04
N ARG A 122 18.21 -11.79 -14.20
CA ARG A 122 18.89 -10.49 -14.31
C ARG A 122 18.29 -9.42 -13.41
N PHE A 123 16.97 -9.42 -13.25
CA PHE A 123 16.30 -8.51 -12.32
C PHE A 123 16.76 -8.79 -10.88
N LEU A 124 16.78 -10.05 -10.44
CA LEU A 124 17.20 -10.42 -9.08
C LEU A 124 18.66 -10.07 -8.78
N GLU A 125 19.53 -10.12 -9.79
CA GLU A 125 20.93 -9.68 -9.68
C GLU A 125 21.07 -8.17 -9.47
N VAL A 126 20.27 -7.36 -10.17
CA VAL A 126 20.46 -5.91 -10.20
C VAL A 126 19.62 -5.15 -9.18
N VAL A 127 18.47 -5.70 -8.74
CA VAL A 127 17.55 -4.98 -7.86
C VAL A 127 18.14 -4.62 -6.49
N PRO A 128 19.01 -5.41 -5.85
CA PRO A 128 19.66 -4.98 -4.61
C PRO A 128 20.51 -3.71 -4.76
N GLY A 129 21.19 -3.58 -5.89
CA GLY A 129 21.95 -2.35 -6.24
C GLY A 129 21.05 -1.14 -6.46
N PHE A 130 19.90 -1.34 -7.12
CA PHE A 130 18.88 -0.31 -7.27
C PHE A 130 18.31 0.14 -5.92
N GLU A 131 17.93 -0.80 -5.04
CA GLU A 131 17.42 -0.48 -3.70
C GLU A 131 18.49 0.22 -2.83
N LYS A 132 19.74 -0.19 -2.93
CA LYS A 132 20.86 0.49 -2.29
C LYS A 132 20.96 1.96 -2.73
N ALA A 133 20.87 2.23 -4.03
CA ALA A 133 20.88 3.60 -4.56
C ALA A 133 19.69 4.44 -4.06
N LEU A 134 18.51 3.85 -3.86
CA LEU A 134 17.37 4.53 -3.23
C LEU A 134 17.70 4.93 -1.78
N LEU A 135 18.26 4.01 -0.99
CA LEU A 135 18.67 4.29 0.40
C LEU A 135 19.73 5.39 0.46
N GLU A 136 20.75 5.33 -0.39
CA GLU A 136 21.81 6.34 -0.49
C GLU A 136 21.29 7.73 -0.92
N SER A 137 20.17 7.77 -1.65
CA SER A 137 19.47 9.02 -1.99
C SER A 137 18.60 9.57 -0.85
N GLY A 138 18.62 8.93 0.33
CA GLY A 138 17.87 9.32 1.52
C GLY A 138 16.40 8.85 1.50
N ILE A 139 16.05 7.85 0.71
CA ILE A 139 14.73 7.23 0.76
C ILE A 139 14.72 6.14 1.82
N LEU A 140 13.74 6.18 2.73
CA LEU A 140 13.42 5.09 3.64
C LEU A 140 12.58 4.06 2.89
N LEU A 141 13.09 2.85 2.72
CA LEU A 141 12.40 1.79 1.98
C LEU A 141 11.96 0.66 2.92
N LEU A 142 10.65 0.39 2.97
CA LEU A 142 10.06 -0.71 3.74
C LEU A 142 9.40 -1.71 2.79
N LYS A 143 9.75 -2.99 2.92
CA LYS A 143 9.24 -4.07 2.07
C LYS A 143 8.39 -5.04 2.88
N TYR A 144 7.09 -5.15 2.54
CA TYR A 144 6.15 -6.06 3.19
C TYR A 144 5.67 -7.14 2.24
N TRP A 145 5.80 -8.39 2.68
CA TRP A 145 5.19 -9.55 2.03
C TRP A 145 4.02 -10.05 2.86
N LEU A 146 2.81 -9.92 2.33
CA LEU A 146 1.62 -10.48 2.97
C LEU A 146 1.49 -11.96 2.58
N GLU A 147 1.67 -12.84 3.56
CA GLU A 147 1.54 -14.28 3.38
C GLU A 147 0.14 -14.73 3.84
N VAL A 148 -0.56 -15.46 2.96
CA VAL A 148 -1.86 -16.08 3.23
C VAL A 148 -1.75 -17.58 3.03
N SER A 149 -2.44 -18.37 3.86
CA SER A 149 -2.49 -19.82 3.67
C SER A 149 -3.27 -20.20 2.41
N ASN A 150 -3.04 -21.38 1.89
CA ASN A 150 -3.74 -21.91 0.72
C ASN A 150 -5.25 -22.00 0.97
N GLU A 151 -5.61 -22.48 2.16
CA GLU A 151 -7.00 -22.64 2.60
C GLU A 151 -7.71 -21.28 2.70
N GLU A 152 -7.08 -20.29 3.31
CA GLU A 152 -7.66 -18.96 3.47
C GLU A 152 -7.74 -18.22 2.12
N GLN A 153 -6.75 -18.39 1.24
CA GLN A 153 -6.83 -17.86 -0.12
C GLN A 153 -8.04 -18.42 -0.88
N GLY A 154 -8.28 -19.74 -0.79
CA GLY A 154 -9.43 -20.39 -1.40
C GLY A 154 -10.76 -19.81 -0.90
N LYS A 155 -10.92 -19.66 0.43
CA LYS A 155 -12.10 -19.04 1.04
C LYS A 155 -12.31 -17.60 0.54
N ARG A 156 -11.22 -16.82 0.39
CA ARG A 156 -11.29 -15.44 -0.10
C ARG A 156 -11.69 -15.35 -1.56
N PHE A 157 -11.20 -16.23 -2.41
CA PHE A 157 -11.60 -16.27 -3.82
C PHE A 157 -13.06 -16.70 -3.96
N GLN A 158 -13.51 -17.73 -3.23
CA GLN A 158 -14.92 -18.10 -3.22
C GLN A 158 -15.80 -16.93 -2.79
N ALA A 159 -15.43 -16.22 -1.71
CA ALA A 159 -16.17 -15.05 -1.26
C ALA A 159 -16.15 -13.86 -2.25
N ARG A 160 -15.19 -13.81 -3.20
CA ARG A 160 -15.23 -12.84 -4.30
C ARG A 160 -16.18 -13.26 -5.41
N ILE A 161 -16.31 -14.57 -5.65
CA ILE A 161 -17.23 -15.12 -6.65
C ILE A 161 -18.68 -14.90 -6.19
N ASP A 162 -18.94 -15.16 -4.91
CA ASP A 162 -20.31 -15.20 -4.36
C ASP A 162 -20.88 -13.81 -4.01
N ASP A 163 -20.02 -12.82 -3.74
CA ASP A 163 -20.44 -11.49 -3.26
C ASP A 163 -20.36 -10.44 -4.39
N PRO A 164 -21.49 -9.90 -4.88
CA PRO A 164 -21.52 -8.87 -5.93
C PRO A 164 -20.66 -7.63 -5.60
N LEU A 165 -20.50 -7.30 -4.31
CA LEU A 165 -19.67 -6.18 -3.87
C LEU A 165 -18.16 -6.50 -3.94
N ARG A 166 -17.78 -7.73 -4.25
CA ARG A 166 -16.39 -8.21 -4.31
C ARG A 166 -15.99 -8.80 -5.65
N GLN A 167 -16.93 -9.10 -6.53
CA GLN A 167 -16.67 -9.70 -7.85
C GLN A 167 -15.66 -8.89 -8.66
N TRP A 168 -15.74 -7.57 -8.61
CA TRP A 168 -14.81 -6.68 -9.29
C TRP A 168 -13.34 -6.85 -8.86
N LYS A 169 -13.09 -7.48 -7.70
CA LYS A 169 -11.73 -7.79 -7.19
C LYS A 169 -11.16 -9.07 -7.79
N LEU A 170 -11.99 -9.85 -8.47
CA LEU A 170 -11.52 -11.08 -9.12
C LEU A 170 -10.88 -10.70 -10.45
N SER A 171 -9.57 -10.78 -10.51
CA SER A 171 -8.80 -10.48 -11.71
C SER A 171 -8.61 -11.72 -12.59
N LYS A 172 -8.25 -11.49 -13.86
CA LYS A 172 -7.91 -12.57 -14.80
C LYS A 172 -6.71 -13.41 -14.35
N THR A 173 -5.89 -12.90 -13.43
CA THR A 173 -4.71 -13.59 -12.90
C THR A 173 -4.99 -14.38 -11.61
N ASP A 174 -6.09 -14.12 -10.91
CA ASP A 174 -6.39 -14.75 -9.61
C ASP A 174 -6.56 -16.27 -9.72
N LEU A 175 -7.34 -16.75 -10.69
CA LEU A 175 -7.57 -18.19 -10.88
C LEU A 175 -6.29 -18.91 -11.34
N PRO A 176 -5.53 -18.43 -12.35
CA PRO A 176 -4.23 -18.97 -12.68
C PRO A 176 -3.23 -18.94 -11.53
N SER A 177 -3.24 -17.90 -10.69
CA SER A 177 -2.32 -17.82 -9.55
C SER A 177 -2.61 -18.90 -8.50
N ARG A 178 -3.90 -19.30 -8.34
CA ARG A 178 -4.27 -20.38 -7.44
C ARG A 178 -3.75 -21.73 -7.91
N THR A 179 -3.85 -22.04 -9.20
CA THR A 179 -3.37 -23.32 -9.74
C THR A 179 -1.85 -23.45 -9.68
N LYS A 180 -1.13 -22.32 -9.70
CA LYS A 180 0.34 -22.22 -9.67
C LYS A 180 0.88 -21.93 -8.26
N TRP A 181 0.22 -22.45 -7.21
CA TRP A 181 0.58 -22.16 -5.81
C TRP A 181 2.06 -22.40 -5.49
N TYR A 182 2.59 -23.54 -5.90
CA TYR A 182 3.99 -23.92 -5.60
C TYR A 182 5.00 -23.16 -6.45
N GLU A 183 4.66 -22.78 -7.68
CA GLU A 183 5.48 -21.90 -8.52
C GLU A 183 5.62 -20.52 -7.87
N TYR A 184 4.54 -19.96 -7.34
CA TYR A 184 4.59 -18.74 -6.56
C TYR A 184 5.42 -18.89 -5.28
N SER A 185 5.38 -20.04 -4.60
CA SER A 185 6.22 -20.30 -3.42
C SER A 185 7.70 -20.27 -3.81
N ARG A 186 8.08 -21.00 -4.85
CA ARG A 186 9.46 -21.00 -5.34
C ARG A 186 9.93 -19.64 -5.82
N ALA A 187 9.06 -18.88 -6.49
CA ALA A 187 9.37 -17.52 -6.94
C ALA A 187 9.60 -16.56 -5.76
N ARG A 188 8.76 -16.64 -4.72
CA ARG A 188 8.92 -15.89 -3.46
C ARG A 188 10.25 -16.23 -2.79
N ASP A 189 10.56 -17.50 -2.64
CA ASP A 189 11.76 -17.97 -1.93
C ASP A 189 13.04 -17.53 -2.67
N ALA A 190 13.05 -17.62 -4.00
CA ALA A 190 14.14 -17.09 -4.81
C ALA A 190 14.27 -15.55 -4.70
N MET A 191 13.15 -14.85 -4.66
CA MET A 191 13.13 -13.40 -4.44
C MET A 191 13.72 -13.05 -3.07
N PHE A 192 13.32 -13.70 -1.99
CA PHE A 192 13.86 -13.46 -0.65
C PHE A 192 15.35 -13.78 -0.60
N ALA A 193 15.77 -14.94 -1.13
CA ALA A 193 17.18 -15.31 -1.13
C ALA A 193 18.08 -14.25 -1.80
N ALA A 194 17.59 -13.61 -2.87
CA ALA A 194 18.35 -12.61 -3.62
C ALA A 194 18.24 -11.18 -3.04
N THR A 195 17.16 -10.85 -2.33
CA THR A 195 16.82 -9.45 -2.05
C THR A 195 16.52 -9.14 -0.59
N ASP A 196 16.54 -10.14 0.31
CA ASP A 196 16.42 -9.91 1.75
C ASP A 196 17.79 -9.52 2.32
N THR A 197 18.08 -8.24 2.27
CA THR A 197 19.39 -7.71 2.70
C THR A 197 19.30 -7.04 4.06
N ARG A 198 20.42 -6.97 4.77
CA ARG A 198 20.48 -6.28 6.08
C ARG A 198 20.03 -4.83 6.00
N GLN A 199 20.33 -4.14 4.90
CA GLN A 199 19.98 -2.72 4.71
C GLN A 199 18.54 -2.52 4.25
N CYS A 200 17.96 -3.52 3.58
CA CYS A 200 16.63 -3.47 3.02
C CYS A 200 15.92 -4.83 3.17
N PRO A 201 15.51 -5.16 4.42
CA PRO A 201 14.91 -6.46 4.72
C PRO A 201 13.46 -6.58 4.24
N TRP A 202 13.02 -7.81 4.03
CA TRP A 202 11.63 -8.16 3.86
C TRP A 202 10.95 -8.43 5.21
N TYR A 203 9.78 -7.86 5.40
CA TYR A 203 8.93 -8.12 6.57
C TYR A 203 7.76 -9.00 6.15
N VAL A 204 7.75 -10.26 6.58
CA VAL A 204 6.66 -11.21 6.29
C VAL A 204 5.52 -10.98 7.27
N VAL A 205 4.32 -10.76 6.73
CA VAL A 205 3.10 -10.49 7.50
C VAL A 205 2.14 -11.67 7.38
N PRO A 206 1.94 -12.50 8.42
CA PRO A 206 0.87 -13.49 8.43
C PRO A 206 -0.47 -12.80 8.27
N SER A 207 -1.23 -13.15 7.23
CA SER A 207 -2.41 -12.37 6.83
C SER A 207 -3.73 -13.13 6.83
N ASP A 208 -3.78 -14.34 7.34
CA ASP A 208 -5.03 -15.10 7.48
C ASP A 208 -6.05 -14.34 8.35
N ASP A 209 -5.62 -13.76 9.46
CA ASP A 209 -6.41 -12.80 10.21
C ASP A 209 -6.15 -11.37 9.67
N LYS A 210 -7.02 -10.91 8.79
CA LYS A 210 -6.92 -9.57 8.17
C LYS A 210 -6.90 -8.42 9.18
N LYS A 211 -7.60 -8.55 10.31
CA LYS A 211 -7.65 -7.50 11.33
C LYS A 211 -6.31 -7.38 12.03
N ARG A 212 -5.74 -8.50 12.45
CA ARG A 212 -4.42 -8.54 13.09
C ARG A 212 -3.31 -8.11 12.14
N ALA A 213 -3.34 -8.62 10.90
CA ALA A 213 -2.37 -8.24 9.89
C ALA A 213 -2.31 -6.71 9.68
N ARG A 214 -3.47 -6.05 9.56
CA ARG A 214 -3.55 -4.59 9.43
C ARG A 214 -2.96 -3.87 10.63
N LEU A 215 -3.40 -4.22 11.86
CA LEU A 215 -2.87 -3.58 13.07
C LEU A 215 -1.36 -3.77 13.21
N ASN A 216 -0.87 -4.98 12.95
CA ASN A 216 0.55 -5.29 13.04
C ASN A 216 1.38 -4.49 12.01
N VAL A 217 0.89 -4.36 10.77
CA VAL A 217 1.57 -3.56 9.75
C VAL A 217 1.59 -2.09 10.12
N LEU A 218 0.47 -1.50 10.54
CA LEU A 218 0.41 -0.10 10.97
C LEU A 218 1.37 0.16 12.13
N HIS A 219 1.34 -0.69 13.15
CA HIS A 219 2.24 -0.60 14.29
C HIS A 219 3.71 -0.71 13.86
N HIS A 220 4.02 -1.65 12.96
CA HIS A 220 5.38 -1.84 12.47
C HIS A 220 5.88 -0.64 11.66
N ILE A 221 5.07 -0.07 10.76
CA ILE A 221 5.42 1.16 10.02
C ILE A 221 5.77 2.29 10.98
N LEU A 222 4.91 2.53 12.00
CA LEU A 222 5.13 3.56 13.01
C LEU A 222 6.42 3.34 13.82
N LYS A 223 6.84 2.08 14.01
CA LYS A 223 8.09 1.73 14.68
C LYS A 223 9.32 1.90 13.78
N GLN A 224 9.19 1.65 12.47
CA GLN A 224 10.31 1.71 11.52
C GLN A 224 10.65 3.13 11.07
N ILE A 225 9.69 4.05 11.09
CA ILE A 225 9.90 5.42 10.67
C ILE A 225 9.97 6.29 11.95
N PRO A 226 11.16 6.75 12.37
CA PRO A 226 11.28 7.62 13.54
C PRO A 226 10.47 8.90 13.31
N TYR A 227 9.61 9.25 14.26
CA TYR A 227 8.85 10.49 14.21
C TYR A 227 8.70 11.09 15.62
N GLY A 228 8.58 12.42 15.63
CA GLY A 228 8.41 13.21 16.83
C GLY A 228 7.15 14.07 16.79
N ARG A 229 7.02 14.92 17.79
CA ARG A 229 5.94 15.90 17.87
C ARG A 229 6.32 17.14 17.05
N VAL A 230 5.51 17.46 16.05
CA VAL A 230 5.60 18.74 15.37
C VAL A 230 4.82 19.77 16.20
N PRO A 231 5.43 20.90 16.60
CA PRO A 231 4.72 21.98 17.29
C PRO A 231 3.55 22.47 16.42
N ARG A 232 2.39 22.63 17.04
CA ARG A 232 1.22 23.24 16.38
C ARG A 232 0.98 24.60 16.98
N GLU A 233 0.91 25.61 16.16
CA GLU A 233 0.40 26.90 16.56
C GLU A 233 -1.07 26.80 16.99
N LYS A 234 -1.44 27.52 18.04
CA LYS A 234 -2.84 27.64 18.45
C LYS A 234 -3.57 28.52 17.42
N VAL A 235 -4.34 27.87 16.57
CA VAL A 235 -5.16 28.56 15.59
C VAL A 235 -6.50 28.91 16.22
N LYS A 236 -6.87 30.22 16.18
CA LYS A 236 -8.22 30.66 16.47
C LYS A 236 -8.99 30.79 15.16
N LEU A 237 -10.23 30.30 15.14
CA LEU A 237 -11.10 30.52 14.00
C LEU A 237 -11.40 32.03 13.90
N PRO A 238 -11.03 32.71 12.80
CA PRO A 238 -11.33 34.12 12.65
C PRO A 238 -12.83 34.34 12.42
N ASP A 239 -13.34 35.46 12.88
CA ASP A 239 -14.69 35.87 12.57
C ASP A 239 -14.87 36.13 11.09
N ARG A 240 -16.07 35.85 10.57
CA ARG A 240 -16.38 36.15 9.17
C ARG A 240 -16.43 37.67 8.97
N SER A 241 -15.66 38.16 8.00
CA SER A 241 -15.76 39.56 7.59
C SER A 241 -17.18 39.89 7.10
N LYS A 242 -17.76 40.98 7.61
CA LYS A 242 -19.05 41.54 7.14
C LYS A 242 -18.86 42.55 6.00
N LYS A 243 -17.62 42.88 5.65
CA LYS A 243 -17.31 43.78 4.54
C LYS A 243 -17.72 43.11 3.24
N ASN A 244 -18.50 43.80 2.43
CA ASN A 244 -19.07 43.27 1.19
C ASN A 244 -19.98 42.04 1.43
N ALA A 245 -20.79 42.06 2.47
CA ALA A 245 -21.76 41.00 2.75
C ALA A 245 -22.63 40.72 1.51
N TYR A 246 -22.83 39.45 1.22
CA TYR A 246 -23.58 38.99 0.06
C TYR A 246 -24.61 37.95 0.50
N ASP A 247 -25.81 37.99 -0.08
CA ASP A 247 -26.83 36.99 0.18
C ASP A 247 -26.54 35.71 -0.61
N ASP A 248 -25.69 34.86 -0.04
CA ASP A 248 -25.30 33.60 -0.61
C ASP A 248 -26.42 32.55 -0.69
N ARG A 249 -27.51 32.75 0.09
CA ARG A 249 -28.71 31.90 0.02
C ARG A 249 -29.58 32.29 -1.15
N ALA A 250 -29.79 33.58 -1.37
CA ALA A 250 -30.57 34.07 -2.52
C ALA A 250 -29.98 33.60 -3.86
N SER A 251 -28.67 33.53 -3.97
CA SER A 251 -27.96 33.05 -5.17
C SER A 251 -28.22 31.58 -5.53
N LEU A 252 -28.68 30.81 -4.56
CA LEU A 252 -29.04 29.38 -4.75
C LEU A 252 -30.53 29.20 -5.08
N LYS A 253 -31.34 30.25 -5.01
CA LYS A 253 -32.76 30.19 -5.35
C LYS A 253 -32.94 29.82 -6.81
N GLY A 254 -33.77 28.81 -7.08
CA GLY A 254 -33.99 28.29 -8.45
C GLY A 254 -32.92 27.35 -8.99
N ARG A 255 -31.87 27.01 -8.19
CA ARG A 255 -30.89 25.97 -8.57
C ARG A 255 -31.47 24.58 -8.36
N ARG A 256 -30.89 23.60 -9.09
CA ARG A 256 -31.24 22.19 -8.88
C ARG A 256 -30.46 21.64 -7.70
N PHE A 257 -31.17 21.19 -6.70
CA PHE A 257 -30.59 20.51 -5.55
C PHE A 257 -30.70 18.99 -5.71
N VAL A 258 -29.75 18.27 -5.12
CA VAL A 258 -29.88 16.82 -4.95
C VAL A 258 -31.10 16.58 -4.03
N PRO A 259 -32.08 15.77 -4.46
CA PRO A 259 -33.24 15.48 -3.63
C PRO A 259 -32.83 14.84 -2.31
N ALA A 260 -33.37 15.34 -1.20
CA ALA A 260 -33.22 14.72 0.12
C ALA A 260 -34.05 13.43 0.14
N LYS A 261 -33.37 12.30 0.16
CA LYS A 261 -33.99 10.97 0.26
C LYS A 261 -33.84 10.38 1.67
N TYR A 262 -32.83 10.81 2.41
CA TYR A 262 -32.49 10.36 3.77
C TYR A 262 -32.43 11.54 4.71
#